data_81047cc09a6fa00ad64963fec0a0bd42
#
_entry.id   81047cc09a6fa00ad64963fec0a0bd42
#
_cell.length_a   1.000
_cell.length_b   1.000
_cell.length_c   1.000
_cell.angle_alpha   90.00
_cell.angle_beta   90.00
_cell.angle_gamma   90.00
#
_symmetry.space_group_name_H-M   'P 1'
#
loop_
_entity.id
_entity.type
_entity.pdbx_description
1 polymer ?
#
loop_
_entity_poly.entity_id
_entity_poly.type
_entity_poly.pdbx_seq_one_letter_code
_entity_poly.pdbx_strand_id
1 'polypeptide(L)'
;MSDTYQPVFDAVRSRIGNADIGQAVESAMRDAFGNANHIIHCAAQEITNEMQRPAAVFRPAISMDGNQWCALYGDNLQDGVCGFGDTPDAAMRAFDQAWLTSKAMLAARGEA
;
A
#
# COMPACT_ATOMS: atom_id res chain seq x y z
N MET A 1 -33.48 15.06 -38.04
CA MET A 1 -32.45 15.10 -37.01
C MET A 1 -31.17 14.45 -37.47
N SER A 2 -31.25 13.22 -37.95
CA SER A 2 -30.04 12.52 -38.45
C SER A 2 -29.42 13.23 -39.64
N ASP A 3 -30.21 13.89 -40.49
CA ASP A 3 -29.69 14.58 -41.66
C ASP A 3 -28.81 15.82 -41.30
N THR A 4 -29.09 16.46 -40.20
CA THR A 4 -28.30 17.59 -39.72
C THR A 4 -27.05 17.11 -38.97
N TYR A 5 -27.20 16.00 -38.29
CA TYR A 5 -26.13 15.46 -37.45
C TYR A 5 -25.09 14.70 -38.28
N GLN A 6 -25.54 13.97 -39.27
CA GLN A 6 -24.68 13.11 -40.07
C GLN A 6 -23.59 13.87 -40.82
N PRO A 7 -23.89 15.00 -41.51
CA PRO A 7 -22.83 15.73 -42.18
C PRO A 7 -21.76 16.26 -41.24
N VAL A 8 -22.12 16.71 -40.04
CA VAL A 8 -21.18 17.15 -39.04
C VAL A 8 -20.30 16.00 -38.57
N PHE A 9 -20.92 14.88 -38.30
CA PHE A 9 -20.19 13.68 -37.89
C PHE A 9 -19.21 13.24 -38.96
N ASP A 10 -19.65 13.19 -40.20
CA ASP A 10 -18.81 12.80 -41.31
C ASP A 10 -17.65 13.75 -41.55
N ALA A 11 -17.87 15.05 -41.36
CA ALA A 11 -16.85 16.06 -41.52
C ALA A 11 -15.77 15.89 -40.43
N VAL A 12 -16.16 15.67 -39.20
CA VAL A 12 -15.23 15.45 -38.09
C VAL A 12 -14.46 14.15 -38.31
N ARG A 13 -15.16 13.10 -38.65
CA ARG A 13 -14.58 11.77 -38.88
C ARG A 13 -13.58 11.81 -40.05
N SER A 14 -13.92 12.52 -41.11
CA SER A 14 -13.09 12.66 -42.28
C SER A 14 -11.77 13.37 -41.97
N ARG A 15 -11.82 14.36 -41.08
CA ARG A 15 -10.62 15.12 -40.67
C ARG A 15 -9.69 14.31 -39.78
N ILE A 16 -10.26 13.51 -38.90
CA ILE A 16 -9.48 12.72 -37.94
C ILE A 16 -9.06 11.39 -38.55
N GLY A 17 -9.90 10.82 -39.42
CA GLY A 17 -9.69 9.50 -40.00
C GLY A 17 -10.16 8.40 -39.07
N ASN A 18 -10.71 7.33 -39.66
CA ASN A 18 -11.27 6.22 -38.90
C ASN A 18 -10.21 5.47 -38.10
N ALA A 19 -9.07 5.24 -38.71
CA ALA A 19 -7.98 4.52 -38.05
C ALA A 19 -7.43 5.30 -36.87
N ASP A 20 -7.35 6.64 -37.04
CA ASP A 20 -6.82 7.50 -35.99
C ASP A 20 -7.78 7.57 -34.79
N ILE A 21 -9.10 7.60 -35.03
CA ILE A 21 -10.09 7.59 -33.95
C ILE A 21 -10.02 6.28 -33.20
N GLY A 22 -9.96 5.16 -33.92
CA GLY A 22 -9.87 3.84 -33.30
C GLY A 22 -8.63 3.69 -32.45
N GLN A 23 -7.49 4.13 -32.96
CA GLN A 23 -6.25 4.08 -32.22
C GLN A 23 -6.26 5.01 -30.99
N ALA A 24 -6.82 6.20 -31.14
CA ALA A 24 -6.91 7.15 -30.04
C ALA A 24 -7.78 6.61 -28.90
N VAL A 25 -8.93 6.03 -29.24
CA VAL A 25 -9.82 5.45 -28.24
C VAL A 25 -9.16 4.23 -27.58
N GLU A 26 -8.56 3.35 -28.36
CA GLU A 26 -7.88 2.17 -27.84
C GLU A 26 -6.73 2.56 -26.91
N SER A 27 -5.95 3.53 -27.32
CA SER A 27 -4.82 4.01 -26.51
C SER A 27 -5.30 4.64 -25.20
N ALA A 28 -6.35 5.46 -25.25
CA ALA A 28 -6.92 6.09 -24.06
C ALA A 28 -7.48 5.04 -23.11
N MET A 29 -8.18 4.02 -23.62
CA MET A 29 -8.70 2.94 -22.79
C MET A 29 -7.58 2.12 -22.19
N ARG A 30 -6.56 1.81 -22.94
CA ARG A 30 -5.40 1.06 -22.45
C ARG A 30 -4.68 1.81 -21.34
N ASP A 31 -4.48 3.12 -21.51
CA ASP A 31 -3.86 3.96 -20.51
C ASP A 31 -4.72 4.03 -19.23
N ALA A 32 -6.03 4.20 -19.39
CA ALA A 32 -6.95 4.25 -18.26
C ALA A 32 -6.97 2.94 -17.48
N PHE A 33 -7.05 1.81 -18.17
CA PHE A 33 -7.07 0.50 -17.51
C PHE A 33 -5.72 0.20 -16.88
N GLY A 34 -4.61 0.54 -17.55
CA GLY A 34 -3.28 0.38 -16.99
C GLY A 34 -3.09 1.19 -15.72
N ASN A 35 -3.56 2.43 -15.71
CA ASN A 35 -3.49 3.29 -14.54
C ASN A 35 -4.36 2.76 -13.39
N ALA A 36 -5.60 2.31 -13.71
CA ALA A 36 -6.49 1.73 -12.71
C ALA A 36 -5.88 0.46 -12.09
N ASN A 37 -5.30 -0.42 -12.92
CA ASN A 37 -4.63 -1.61 -12.42
C ASN A 37 -3.46 -1.27 -11.52
N HIS A 38 -2.70 -0.24 -11.88
CA HIS A 38 -1.57 0.21 -11.06
C HIS A 38 -2.04 0.72 -9.71
N ILE A 39 -3.10 1.52 -9.66
CA ILE A 39 -3.68 2.05 -8.42
C ILE A 39 -4.16 0.90 -7.53
N ILE A 40 -4.88 -0.06 -8.11
CA ILE A 40 -5.38 -1.23 -7.38
C ILE A 40 -4.22 -2.05 -6.84
N HIS A 41 -3.18 -2.25 -7.65
CA HIS A 41 -2.00 -2.99 -7.23
C HIS A 41 -1.28 -2.30 -6.07
N CYS A 42 -1.11 -0.99 -6.13
CA CYS A 42 -0.48 -0.23 -5.05
C CYS A 42 -1.31 -0.31 -3.76
N ALA A 43 -2.64 -0.20 -3.85
CA ALA A 43 -3.51 -0.32 -2.69
C ALA A 43 -3.43 -1.71 -2.07
N ALA A 44 -3.43 -2.76 -2.90
CA ALA A 44 -3.29 -4.14 -2.44
C ALA A 44 -1.92 -4.36 -1.79
N GLN A 45 -0.87 -3.75 -2.33
CA GLN A 45 0.48 -3.84 -1.79
C GLN A 45 0.54 -3.21 -0.40
N GLU A 46 -0.12 -2.07 -0.19
CA GLU A 46 -0.17 -1.42 1.12
C GLU A 46 -0.86 -2.30 2.16
N ILE A 47 -1.97 -2.93 1.79
CA ILE A 47 -2.67 -3.86 2.68
C ILE A 47 -1.78 -5.04 3.03
N THR A 48 -1.11 -5.61 2.04
CA THR A 48 -0.18 -6.72 2.24
C THR A 48 0.96 -6.32 3.17
N ASN A 49 1.54 -5.15 2.95
CA ASN A 49 2.63 -4.64 3.79
C ASN A 49 2.17 -4.46 5.24
N GLU A 50 0.97 -3.91 5.46
CA GLU A 50 0.41 -3.75 6.80
C GLU A 50 0.18 -5.10 7.48
N MET A 51 -0.28 -6.09 6.74
CA MET A 51 -0.55 -7.43 7.29
C MET A 51 0.73 -8.20 7.58
N GLN A 52 1.84 -7.86 6.94
CA GLN A 52 3.13 -8.53 7.12
C GLN A 52 4.04 -7.86 8.11
N ARG A 53 3.68 -6.68 8.60
CA ARG A 53 4.53 -6.00 9.58
C ARG A 53 4.57 -6.80 10.89
N PRO A 54 5.66 -6.72 11.66
CA PRO A 54 5.82 -7.54 12.88
C PRO A 54 4.65 -7.45 13.85
N ALA A 55 4.09 -6.27 14.09
CA ALA A 55 2.96 -6.10 14.99
C ALA A 55 1.72 -6.86 14.53
N ALA A 56 1.49 -6.96 13.23
CA ALA A 56 0.35 -7.71 12.70
C ALA A 56 0.58 -9.22 12.75
N VAL A 57 1.80 -9.66 12.49
CA VAL A 57 2.14 -11.09 12.43
C VAL A 57 2.27 -11.69 13.82
N PHE A 58 3.00 -11.05 14.72
CA PHE A 58 3.32 -11.59 16.03
C PHE A 58 2.35 -11.19 17.13
N ARG A 59 1.50 -10.21 16.87
CA ARG A 59 0.44 -9.77 17.77
C ARG A 59 0.92 -9.55 19.19
N PRO A 60 1.78 -8.54 19.41
CA PRO A 60 2.28 -8.25 20.74
C PRO A 60 1.14 -7.85 21.67
N ALA A 61 1.30 -8.10 22.96
CA ALA A 61 0.34 -7.69 23.97
C ALA A 61 0.39 -6.17 24.13
N ILE A 62 -0.77 -5.54 24.01
CA ILE A 62 -0.90 -4.08 24.13
C ILE A 62 -1.43 -3.74 25.51
N SER A 63 -0.73 -2.89 26.23
CA SER A 63 -1.13 -2.48 27.58
C SER A 63 -0.63 -1.07 27.87
N MET A 64 -1.17 -0.46 28.91
CA MET A 64 -0.67 0.82 29.40
C MET A 64 0.49 0.57 30.35
N ASP A 65 1.56 1.34 30.16
CA ASP A 65 2.71 1.33 31.05
C ASP A 65 2.99 2.78 31.45
N GLY A 66 2.51 3.18 32.61
CA GLY A 66 2.59 4.55 33.05
C GLY A 66 1.74 5.46 32.15
N ASN A 67 2.35 6.40 31.48
CA ASN A 67 1.69 7.36 30.61
C ASN A 67 1.72 6.94 29.14
N GLN A 68 2.31 5.79 28.83
CA GLN A 68 2.48 5.35 27.45
C GLN A 68 1.85 3.99 27.21
N TRP A 69 1.51 3.72 25.97
CA TRP A 69 1.12 2.39 25.53
C TRP A 69 2.36 1.55 25.27
N CYS A 70 2.26 0.27 25.61
CA CYS A 70 3.35 -0.69 25.45
C CYS A 70 2.86 -1.85 24.59
N ALA A 71 3.62 -2.18 23.55
CA ALA A 71 3.43 -3.38 22.76
C ALA A 71 4.59 -4.32 23.08
N LEU A 72 4.28 -5.47 23.68
CA LEU A 72 5.30 -6.43 24.15
C LEU A 72 5.06 -7.81 23.56
N TYR A 73 6.10 -8.36 22.95
CA TYR A 73 6.15 -9.75 22.54
C TYR A 73 7.22 -10.45 23.33
N GLY A 74 6.81 -11.45 24.11
CA GLY A 74 7.70 -12.18 25.01
C GLY A 74 7.24 -12.09 26.43
N ASP A 75 7.99 -12.70 27.35
CA ASP A 75 7.59 -12.83 28.74
C ASP A 75 7.82 -11.56 29.56
N ASN A 76 8.81 -10.78 29.18
CA ASN A 76 9.15 -9.55 29.89
C ASN A 76 9.87 -8.57 28.97
N LEU A 77 10.10 -7.35 29.50
CA LEU A 77 10.72 -6.28 28.72
C LEU A 77 12.21 -6.52 28.40
N GLN A 78 12.88 -7.34 29.21
CA GLN A 78 14.29 -7.60 29.01
C GLN A 78 14.54 -8.63 27.90
N ASP A 79 13.75 -9.69 27.90
CA ASP A 79 13.94 -10.82 26.99
C ASP A 79 13.08 -10.72 25.73
N GLY A 80 12.05 -9.89 25.78
CA GLY A 80 11.13 -9.72 24.68
C GLY A 80 11.47 -8.53 23.78
N VAL A 81 10.63 -8.31 22.80
CA VAL A 81 10.67 -7.12 21.95
C VAL A 81 9.52 -6.22 22.36
N CYS A 82 9.79 -4.95 22.57
CA CYS A 82 8.77 -4.01 23.00
C CYS A 82 8.86 -2.69 22.26
N GLY A 83 7.74 -1.99 22.20
CA GLY A 83 7.67 -0.65 21.69
C GLY A 83 6.74 0.19 22.55
N PHE A 84 7.03 1.45 22.70
CA PHE A 84 6.25 2.39 23.49
C PHE A 84 5.78 3.55 22.63
N GLY A 85 4.60 4.07 22.94
CA GLY A 85 4.07 5.21 22.23
C GLY A 85 2.90 5.83 22.97
N ASP A 86 2.51 7.02 22.55
CA ASP A 86 1.40 7.75 23.14
C ASP A 86 0.03 7.16 22.77
N THR A 87 0.00 6.35 21.73
CA THR A 87 -1.21 5.65 21.26
C THR A 87 -0.86 4.19 21.02
N PRO A 88 -1.88 3.29 20.98
CA PRO A 88 -1.61 1.90 20.63
C PRO A 88 -0.92 1.74 19.28
N ASP A 89 -1.31 2.55 18.29
CA ASP A 89 -0.68 2.50 16.97
C ASP A 89 0.79 2.92 17.03
N ALA A 90 1.08 3.98 17.77
CA ALA A 90 2.47 4.43 17.94
C ALA A 90 3.31 3.36 18.64
N ALA A 91 2.77 2.68 19.64
CA ALA A 91 3.45 1.57 20.32
C ALA A 91 3.71 0.41 19.37
N MET A 92 2.75 0.08 18.51
CA MET A 92 2.93 -0.99 17.51
C MET A 92 3.97 -0.62 16.47
N ARG A 93 4.03 0.63 16.04
CA ARG A 93 5.06 1.09 15.10
C ARG A 93 6.45 1.07 15.74
N ALA A 94 6.55 1.45 17.00
CA ALA A 94 7.79 1.33 17.75
C ALA A 94 8.20 -0.13 17.92
N PHE A 95 7.24 -1.02 18.14
CA PHE A 95 7.48 -2.46 18.17
C PHE A 95 8.05 -2.96 16.84
N ASP A 96 7.47 -2.53 15.72
CA ASP A 96 7.96 -2.92 14.40
C ASP A 96 9.42 -2.51 14.22
N GLN A 97 9.77 -1.30 14.61
CA GLN A 97 11.14 -0.81 14.53
C GLN A 97 12.09 -1.62 15.43
N ALA A 98 11.67 -1.89 16.66
CA ALA A 98 12.47 -2.67 17.60
C ALA A 98 12.69 -4.10 17.07
N TRP A 99 11.66 -4.70 16.48
CA TRP A 99 11.76 -6.03 15.90
C TRP A 99 12.77 -6.07 14.77
N LEU A 100 12.68 -5.11 13.84
CA LEU A 100 13.57 -5.05 12.68
C LEU A 100 15.01 -4.78 13.09
N THR A 101 15.21 -3.91 14.06
CA THR A 101 16.54 -3.61 14.59
C THR A 101 17.16 -4.84 15.27
N SER A 102 16.37 -5.54 16.07
CA SER A 102 16.83 -6.77 16.74
C SER A 102 17.22 -7.83 15.72
N LYS A 103 16.40 -8.03 14.68
CA LYS A 103 16.70 -9.00 13.64
C LYS A 103 17.95 -8.61 12.85
N ALA A 104 18.12 -7.33 12.55
CA ALA A 104 19.31 -6.83 11.86
C ALA A 104 20.57 -7.05 12.68
N MET A 105 20.49 -6.84 13.98
CA MET A 105 21.64 -7.08 14.89
C MET A 105 22.02 -8.57 14.93
N LEU A 106 21.05 -9.46 14.98
CA LEU A 106 21.29 -10.89 14.96
C LEU A 106 21.92 -11.32 13.63
N ALA A 107 21.46 -10.79 12.53
CA ALA A 107 22.03 -11.06 11.21
C ALA A 107 23.48 -10.57 11.13
N ALA A 108 23.77 -9.41 11.68
CA ALA A 108 25.11 -8.83 11.70
C ALA A 108 26.07 -9.68 12.52
N ARG A 109 25.57 -10.38 13.56
CA ARG A 109 26.37 -11.29 14.38
C ARG A 109 26.51 -12.67 13.76
N GLY A 110 25.82 -12.96 12.67
CA GLY A 110 25.79 -14.30 12.09
C GLY A 110 24.91 -15.30 12.83
N GLU A 111 23.99 -14.79 13.66
CA GLU A 111 23.06 -15.59 14.47
C GLU A 111 21.67 -15.68 13.84
N ALA A 112 21.57 -15.48 12.57
CA ALA A 112 20.28 -15.45 11.86
C ALA A 112 19.57 -16.79 11.85
#